data_49039fc3047d7fef110984a845d13170
#
_entry.id   49039fc3047d7fef110984a845d13170
#
_cell.length_a   1.000
_cell.length_b   1.000
_cell.length_c   1.000
_cell.angle_alpha   90.00
_cell.angle_beta   90.00
_cell.angle_gamma   90.00
#
_symmetry.space_group_name_H-M   'P 1'
#
loop_
_entity.id
_entity.type
_entity.pdbx_description
1 polymer ?
#
loop_
_entity_poly.entity_id
_entity_poly.type
_entity_poly.pdbx_seq_one_letter_code
_entity_poly.pdbx_strand_id
1 'polypeptide(L)'
;MTRKEIEFQCQLAYDAKLLELIGKNVGDKVKCSFFVHSGDRKHSYTSSIDGEGTIILDEKGYGILSDKEYQDSKEVRDYPTSRSIFRSHWEYETKKLRSSIKYIKL
;
A
#
# COMPACT_ATOMS: atom_id res chain seq x y z
N MET A 1 -27.94 0.33 -2.57
CA MET A 1 -26.49 0.48 -2.43
C MET A 1 -26.15 0.98 -1.03
N THR A 2 -25.25 0.33 -0.33
CA THR A 2 -24.81 0.79 0.99
C THR A 2 -23.89 1.98 0.87
N ARG A 3 -23.70 2.71 1.98
CA ARG A 3 -22.76 3.83 2.03
C ARG A 3 -21.34 3.39 1.69
N LYS A 4 -20.92 2.22 2.20
CA LYS A 4 -19.61 1.66 1.90
C LYS A 4 -19.43 1.37 0.41
N GLU A 5 -20.44 0.87 -0.25
CA GLU A 5 -20.40 0.63 -1.70
C GLU A 5 -20.27 1.93 -2.48
N ILE A 6 -21.00 2.96 -2.07
CA ILE A 6 -20.91 4.30 -2.67
C ILE A 6 -19.49 4.86 -2.48
N GLU A 7 -18.96 4.81 -1.29
CA GLU A 7 -17.61 5.29 -0.98
C GLU A 7 -16.56 4.54 -1.79
N PHE A 8 -16.71 3.23 -1.91
CA PHE A 8 -15.82 2.42 -2.73
C PHE A 8 -15.85 2.83 -4.21
N GLN A 9 -17.03 3.05 -4.76
CA GLN A 9 -17.17 3.51 -6.15
C GLN A 9 -16.56 4.90 -6.35
N CYS A 10 -16.73 5.80 -5.40
CA CYS A 10 -16.11 7.12 -5.45
C CYS A 10 -14.59 7.02 -5.39
N GLN A 11 -14.05 6.13 -4.56
CA GLN A 11 -12.61 5.92 -4.47
C GLN A 11 -12.04 5.34 -5.75
N LEU A 12 -12.75 4.39 -6.37
CA LEU A 12 -12.34 3.85 -7.67
C LEU A 12 -12.28 4.95 -8.74
N ALA A 13 -13.29 5.80 -8.79
CA ALA A 13 -13.34 6.90 -9.75
C ALA A 13 -12.22 7.91 -9.52
N TYR A 14 -11.94 8.24 -8.26
CA TYR A 14 -10.85 9.13 -7.89
C TYR A 14 -9.49 8.57 -8.31
N ASP A 15 -9.23 7.33 -7.98
CA ASP A 15 -7.96 6.67 -8.29
C ASP A 15 -7.77 6.53 -9.81
N ALA A 16 -8.82 6.15 -10.53
CA ALA A 16 -8.78 6.06 -11.98
C ALA A 16 -8.43 7.41 -12.63
N LYS A 17 -9.04 8.49 -12.13
CA LYS A 17 -8.77 9.84 -12.62
C LYS A 17 -7.35 10.28 -12.31
N LEU A 18 -6.87 9.98 -11.11
CA LEU A 18 -5.49 10.28 -10.72
C LEU A 18 -4.49 9.58 -11.63
N LEU A 19 -4.70 8.30 -11.90
CA LEU A 19 -3.84 7.53 -12.82
C LEU A 19 -3.86 8.10 -14.24
N GLU A 20 -5.03 8.47 -14.72
CA GLU A 20 -5.17 9.12 -16.03
C GLU A 20 -4.33 10.40 -16.10
N LEU A 21 -4.43 11.26 -15.08
CA LEU A 21 -3.73 12.55 -15.05
C LEU A 21 -2.22 12.40 -14.97
N ILE A 22 -1.71 11.37 -14.31
CA ILE A 22 -0.26 11.10 -14.24
C ILE A 22 0.24 10.23 -15.39
N GLY A 23 -0.65 9.75 -16.27
CA GLY A 23 -0.28 8.96 -17.42
C GLY A 23 0.16 7.53 -17.11
N LYS A 24 -0.39 6.93 -16.06
CA LYS A 24 -0.07 5.57 -15.65
C LYS A 24 -1.28 4.65 -15.74
N ASN A 25 -1.03 3.39 -16.00
CA ASN A 25 -2.05 2.36 -16.14
C ASN A 25 -1.80 1.19 -15.19
N VAL A 26 -2.81 0.37 -14.98
CA VAL A 26 -2.65 -0.91 -14.27
C VAL A 26 -1.58 -1.74 -14.96
N GLY A 27 -0.66 -2.28 -14.18
CA GLY A 27 0.49 -3.01 -14.68
C GLY A 27 1.76 -2.19 -14.82
N ASP A 28 1.67 -0.86 -14.77
CA ASP A 28 2.84 0.00 -14.82
C ASP A 28 3.60 0.00 -13.48
N LYS A 29 4.91 0.16 -13.57
CA LYS A 29 5.76 0.30 -12.39
C LYS A 29 5.88 1.76 -12.01
N VAL A 30 5.80 2.02 -10.72
CA VAL A 30 5.91 3.37 -10.15
C VAL A 30 6.74 3.35 -8.88
N LYS A 31 7.29 4.49 -8.52
CA LYS A 31 7.89 4.70 -7.21
C LYS A 31 6.85 5.25 -6.27
N CYS A 32 6.77 4.68 -5.08
CA CYS A 32 5.82 5.15 -4.07
C CYS A 32 6.33 4.88 -2.66
N SER A 33 5.62 5.44 -1.69
CA SER A 33 5.87 5.17 -0.28
C SER A 33 4.97 4.03 0.18
N PHE A 34 5.56 3.05 0.84
CA PHE A 34 4.85 1.97 1.51
C PHE A 34 4.90 2.20 3.02
N PHE A 35 3.78 2.01 3.69
CA PHE A 35 3.68 2.26 5.13
C PHE A 35 3.69 0.95 5.91
N VAL A 36 4.49 0.93 6.97
CA VAL A 36 4.58 -0.18 7.89
C VAL A 36 4.13 0.30 9.25
N HIS A 37 3.11 -0.32 9.80
CA HIS A 37 2.67 -0.08 11.16
C HIS A 37 3.32 -1.10 12.07
N SER A 38 3.97 -0.62 13.11
CA SER A 38 4.55 -1.46 14.14
C SER A 38 4.21 -0.92 15.52
N GLY A 39 4.19 -1.77 16.53
CA GLY A 39 3.96 -1.35 17.89
C GLY A 39 3.03 -2.25 18.68
N ASP A 40 2.83 -1.90 19.95
CA ASP A 40 1.91 -2.56 20.85
C ASP A 40 0.68 -1.68 21.14
N ARG A 41 -0.16 -2.06 22.08
CA ARG A 41 -1.36 -1.30 22.46
C ARG A 41 -1.08 0.10 23.00
N LYS A 42 0.12 0.36 23.48
CA LYS A 42 0.51 1.64 24.10
C LYS A 42 1.34 2.51 23.14
N HIS A 43 2.09 1.90 22.25
CA HIS A 43 2.99 2.60 21.36
C HIS A 43 2.83 2.03 19.95
N SER A 44 2.17 2.79 19.09
CA SER A 44 2.09 2.45 17.67
C SER A 44 2.92 3.43 16.85
N TYR A 45 3.70 2.91 15.94
CA TYR A 45 4.53 3.71 15.06
C TYR A 45 4.18 3.39 13.62
N THR A 46 4.13 4.42 12.80
CA THR A 46 4.03 4.27 11.36
C THR A 46 5.33 4.72 10.75
N SER A 47 5.96 3.82 10.00
CA SER A 47 7.17 4.13 9.25
C SER A 47 6.88 4.02 7.77
N SER A 48 7.64 4.75 6.96
CA SER A 48 7.51 4.67 5.51
C SER A 48 8.78 4.10 4.88
N ILE A 49 8.57 3.24 3.89
CA ILE A 49 9.65 2.68 3.07
C ILE A 49 9.39 3.13 1.64
N ASP A 50 10.37 3.78 1.04
CA ASP A 50 10.28 4.16 -0.37
C ASP A 50 10.71 2.98 -1.23
N GLY A 51 9.95 2.71 -2.28
CA GLY A 51 10.25 1.60 -3.16
C GLY A 51 9.48 1.63 -4.46
N GLU A 52 9.73 0.65 -5.29
CA GLU A 52 9.03 0.47 -6.55
C GLU A 52 7.94 -0.58 -6.39
N GLY A 53 6.85 -0.37 -7.09
CA GLY A 53 5.74 -1.31 -7.12
C GLY A 53 5.00 -1.26 -8.43
N THR A 54 4.09 -2.20 -8.58
CA THR A 54 3.24 -2.34 -9.77
C THR A 54 1.83 -1.93 -9.42
N ILE A 55 1.23 -1.11 -10.27
CA ILE A 55 -0.16 -0.69 -10.10
C ILE A 55 -1.07 -1.89 -10.38
N ILE A 56 -1.94 -2.19 -9.44
CA ILE A 56 -2.90 -3.29 -9.54
C ILE A 56 -4.33 -2.79 -9.35
N LEU A 57 -5.27 -3.56 -9.85
CA LEU A 57 -6.69 -3.39 -9.59
C LEU A 57 -7.27 -4.75 -9.23
N ASP A 58 -7.82 -4.86 -8.06
CA ASP A 58 -8.44 -6.08 -7.57
C ASP A 58 -9.76 -5.77 -6.84
N GLU A 59 -10.27 -6.74 -6.10
CA GLU A 59 -11.51 -6.59 -5.33
C GLU A 59 -11.46 -5.51 -4.26
N LYS A 60 -10.26 -5.12 -3.83
CA LYS A 60 -10.05 -4.02 -2.87
C LYS A 60 -9.93 -2.65 -3.55
N GLY A 61 -9.96 -2.63 -4.88
CA GLY A 61 -9.78 -1.43 -5.67
C GLY A 61 -8.37 -1.28 -6.22
N TYR A 62 -8.01 -0.06 -6.59
CA TYR A 62 -6.65 0.24 -7.06
C TYR A 62 -5.66 0.22 -5.91
N GLY A 63 -4.47 -0.21 -6.19
CA GLY A 63 -3.37 -0.18 -5.24
C GLY A 63 -2.03 -0.34 -5.95
N ILE A 64 -0.97 -0.30 -5.15
CA ILE A 64 0.38 -0.54 -5.62
C ILE A 64 0.95 -1.66 -4.77
N LEU A 65 1.34 -2.74 -5.42
CA LEU A 65 1.96 -3.87 -4.75
C LEU A 65 3.46 -3.77 -4.93
N SER A 66 4.22 -3.80 -3.83
CA SER A 66 5.67 -3.69 -3.88
C SER A 66 6.28 -4.77 -4.77
N ASP A 67 7.30 -4.43 -5.54
CA ASP A 67 8.02 -5.42 -6.34
C ASP A 67 8.94 -6.29 -5.49
N LYS A 68 9.29 -5.81 -4.31
CA LYS A 68 10.17 -6.51 -3.38
C LYS A 68 9.37 -7.33 -2.38
N GLU A 69 9.77 -8.54 -2.15
CA GLU A 69 9.25 -9.40 -1.10
C GLU A 69 9.89 -9.03 0.24
N TYR A 70 9.06 -8.80 1.26
CA TYR A 70 9.52 -8.39 2.59
C TYR A 70 9.28 -9.50 3.61
N GLN A 71 9.80 -10.65 3.39
CA GLN A 71 9.74 -11.73 4.37
C GLN A 71 10.57 -11.37 5.58
N ASP A 72 9.98 -11.26 6.77
CA ASP A 72 10.75 -11.10 8.00
C ASP A 72 12.06 -10.36 7.77
N SER A 73 12.05 -9.50 6.77
CA SER A 73 13.26 -8.88 6.29
C SER A 73 13.78 -7.97 7.37
N LYS A 74 15.07 -7.88 7.44
CA LYS A 74 15.75 -6.96 8.32
C LYS A 74 15.19 -5.54 8.20
N GLU A 75 14.80 -5.15 7.00
CA GLU A 75 14.24 -3.83 6.71
C GLU A 75 12.88 -3.61 7.37
N VAL A 76 12.07 -4.64 7.51
CA VAL A 76 10.78 -4.57 8.19
C VAL A 76 10.96 -4.72 9.70
N ARG A 77 11.97 -5.47 10.14
CA ARG A 77 12.29 -5.68 11.55
C ARG A 77 13.08 -4.56 12.20
N ASP A 78 13.87 -3.83 11.45
CA ASP A 78 14.74 -2.75 11.98
C ASP A 78 13.96 -1.47 12.34
N TYR A 79 12.67 -1.44 12.09
CA TYR A 79 11.82 -0.38 12.63
C TYR A 79 11.58 -0.62 14.12
N PRO A 80 11.67 0.44 14.93
CA PRO A 80 12.12 0.33 16.32
C PRO A 80 11.18 -0.35 17.30
N THR A 81 10.28 -1.15 16.90
CA THR A 81 9.53 -2.01 17.83
C THR A 81 8.73 -3.07 17.10
N SER A 82 9.44 -3.99 16.53
CA SER A 82 8.91 -5.06 15.71
C SER A 82 8.15 -6.15 16.47
N ARG A 83 7.36 -5.82 17.49
CA ARG A 83 6.58 -6.85 18.17
C ARG A 83 5.33 -7.27 17.41
N SER A 84 4.79 -6.40 16.59
CA SER A 84 3.72 -6.75 15.67
C SER A 84 3.68 -5.77 14.52
N ILE A 85 3.82 -6.27 13.32
CA ILE A 85 3.54 -5.50 12.12
C ILE A 85 2.03 -5.56 11.93
N PHE A 86 1.36 -4.41 12.03
CA PHE A 86 -0.05 -4.35 11.69
C PHE A 86 -0.24 -4.62 10.21
N ARG A 87 -1.03 -5.60 9.95
CA ARG A 87 -1.13 -6.27 8.65
C ARG A 87 -1.98 -5.55 7.61
N SER A 88 -2.48 -4.37 7.91
CA SER A 88 -3.37 -3.63 7.01
C SER A 88 -2.73 -3.24 5.67
N HIS A 89 -1.41 -3.19 5.62
CA HIS A 89 -0.66 -2.86 4.40
C HIS A 89 0.17 -4.04 3.87
N TRP A 90 -0.02 -5.22 4.44
CA TRP A 90 0.75 -6.40 4.10
C TRP A 90 -0.12 -7.42 3.38
N GLU A 91 0.31 -7.83 2.22
CA GLU A 91 -0.33 -8.92 1.50
C GLU A 91 0.30 -10.24 1.94
N TYR A 92 -0.43 -10.97 2.76
CA TYR A 92 0.06 -12.17 3.44
C TYR A 92 0.58 -13.26 2.51
N GLU A 93 -0.18 -13.53 1.47
CA GLU A 93 0.13 -14.61 0.53
C GLU A 93 1.36 -14.30 -0.31
N THR A 94 1.52 -13.05 -0.66
CA THR A 94 2.64 -12.61 -1.51
C THR A 94 3.82 -12.06 -0.71
N LYS A 95 3.62 -11.82 0.60
CA LYS A 95 4.60 -11.17 1.48
C LYS A 95 5.10 -9.82 0.98
N LYS A 96 4.24 -9.12 0.28
CA LYS A 96 4.52 -7.81 -0.30
C LYS A 96 3.72 -6.73 0.40
N LEU A 97 4.26 -5.54 0.44
CA LEU A 97 3.55 -4.39 0.97
C LEU A 97 2.61 -3.83 -0.10
N ARG A 98 1.47 -3.33 0.32
CA ARG A 98 0.50 -2.66 -0.54
C ARG A 98 0.39 -1.20 -0.14
N SER A 99 0.35 -0.33 -1.13
CA SER A 99 0.17 1.10 -0.93
C SER A 99 -1.02 1.64 -1.72
N SER A 100 -1.45 2.83 -1.37
CA SER A 100 -2.50 3.56 -2.09
C SER A 100 -1.92 4.35 -3.25
N ILE A 101 -2.73 4.54 -4.28
CA ILE A 101 -2.38 5.33 -5.47
C ILE A 101 -1.94 6.77 -5.11
N LYS A 102 -2.52 7.35 -4.06
CA LYS A 102 -2.17 8.71 -3.61
C LYS A 102 -0.72 8.87 -3.15
N TYR A 103 -0.03 7.79 -2.88
CA TYR A 103 1.36 7.81 -2.41
C TYR A 103 2.39 7.63 -3.54
N ILE A 104 1.93 7.62 -4.78
CA ILE A 104 2.84 7.61 -5.92
C ILE A 104 3.72 8.87 -5.87
N LYS A 105 5.01 8.67 -6.02
CA LYS A 105 5.97 9.78 -6.13
C LYS A 105 5.98 10.31 -7.55
N LEU A 106 5.73 11.58 -7.65
CA LEU A 106 5.72 12.29 -8.92
C LEU A 106 7.08 12.92 -9.21
#